data_d10e5ab845a088a5dcaeb2b89c928049
#
_entry.id   d10e5ab845a088a5dcaeb2b89c928049
#
_cell.length_a   1.000
_cell.length_b   1.000
_cell.length_c   1.000
_cell.angle_alpha   90.00
_cell.angle_beta   90.00
_cell.angle_gamma   90.00
#
_symmetry.space_group_name_H-M   'P 1'
#
loop_
_entity.id
_entity.type
_entity.pdbx_description
1 polymer ?
#
loop_
_entity_poly.entity_id
_entity_poly.type
_entity_poly.pdbx_seq_one_letter_code
_entity_poly.pdbx_strand_id
1 'polypeptide(L)'
;MADEAHLAMLKQGADAWNAWRAAHAGTPADLANASLRGLDLAKVNLAGADCRKADLRGTILRGATLTDANLAGANFFKSVLDAADLAGANLIGAQFLNCAQLKTTRNWQLAFRDPDLACGAPVPARQR
;
A
#
# COMPACT_ATOMS: atom_id res chain seq x y z
N MET A 1 -1.76 14.38 -7.50
CA MET A 1 -3.15 13.95 -7.42
C MET A 1 -3.33 12.63 -8.15
N ALA A 2 -4.25 11.80 -7.68
CA ALA A 2 -4.52 10.53 -8.33
C ALA A 2 -5.06 10.72 -9.75
N ASP A 3 -4.75 9.78 -10.63
CA ASP A 3 -5.41 9.68 -11.92
C ASP A 3 -6.87 9.27 -11.67
N GLU A 4 -7.80 10.08 -12.13
CA GLU A 4 -9.22 9.85 -11.85
C GLU A 4 -9.73 8.55 -12.46
N ALA A 5 -9.22 8.16 -13.63
CA ALA A 5 -9.60 6.89 -14.25
C ALA A 5 -9.07 5.70 -13.43
N HIS A 6 -7.85 5.79 -12.90
CA HIS A 6 -7.30 4.76 -12.01
C HIS A 6 -8.12 4.65 -10.73
N LEU A 7 -8.46 5.79 -10.13
CA LEU A 7 -9.26 5.79 -8.90
C LEU A 7 -10.65 5.21 -9.13
N ALA A 8 -11.30 5.60 -10.23
CA ALA A 8 -12.61 5.07 -10.58
C ALA A 8 -12.58 3.55 -10.78
N MET A 9 -11.53 3.05 -11.43
CA MET A 9 -11.36 1.61 -11.65
C MET A 9 -11.16 0.88 -10.31
N LEU A 10 -10.36 1.44 -9.41
CA LEU A 10 -10.11 0.84 -8.12
C LEU A 10 -11.38 0.75 -7.28
N LYS A 11 -12.24 1.77 -7.37
CA LYS A 11 -13.51 1.78 -6.63
C LYS A 11 -14.50 0.73 -7.10
N GLN A 12 -14.26 0.13 -8.26
CA GLN A 12 -15.07 -1.00 -8.73
C GLN A 12 -14.70 -2.31 -8.02
N GLY A 13 -13.63 -2.31 -7.22
CA GLY A 13 -13.21 -3.45 -6.43
C GLY A 13 -11.94 -4.11 -6.94
N ALA A 14 -11.39 -5.00 -6.12
CA ALA A 14 -10.11 -5.63 -6.40
C ALA A 14 -10.13 -6.46 -7.68
N ASP A 15 -11.20 -7.21 -7.92
CA ASP A 15 -11.26 -8.07 -9.12
C ASP A 15 -11.20 -7.24 -10.41
N ALA A 16 -11.99 -6.18 -10.48
CA ALA A 16 -11.99 -5.29 -11.66
C ALA A 16 -10.64 -4.61 -11.83
N TRP A 17 -10.07 -4.10 -10.73
CA TRP A 17 -8.76 -3.49 -10.78
C TRP A 17 -7.68 -4.47 -11.22
N ASN A 18 -7.68 -5.67 -10.67
CA ASN A 18 -6.66 -6.67 -11.00
C ASN A 18 -6.72 -7.07 -12.48
N ALA A 19 -7.91 -7.20 -13.02
CA ALA A 19 -8.08 -7.48 -14.44
C ALA A 19 -7.57 -6.34 -15.32
N TRP A 20 -7.93 -5.11 -14.97
CA TRP A 20 -7.43 -3.92 -15.67
C TRP A 20 -5.90 -3.83 -15.56
N ARG A 21 -5.37 -4.08 -14.36
CA ARG A 21 -3.93 -3.99 -14.10
C ARG A 21 -3.15 -5.00 -14.94
N ALA A 22 -3.66 -6.22 -15.07
CA ALA A 22 -3.02 -7.25 -15.88
C ALA A 22 -2.97 -6.84 -17.36
N ALA A 23 -4.01 -6.18 -17.84
CA ALA A 23 -4.07 -5.70 -19.23
C ALA A 23 -3.21 -4.46 -19.47
N HIS A 24 -2.84 -3.73 -18.40
CA HIS A 24 -2.11 -2.46 -18.49
C HIS A 24 -0.87 -2.49 -17.63
N ALA A 25 -0.12 -3.61 -17.65
CA ALA A 25 1.04 -3.82 -16.77
C ALA A 25 2.13 -2.74 -16.92
N GLY A 26 2.27 -2.16 -18.11
CA GLY A 26 3.25 -1.11 -18.36
C GLY A 26 2.81 0.30 -17.92
N THR A 27 1.57 0.47 -17.52
CA THR A 27 1.03 1.78 -17.12
C THR A 27 1.22 1.95 -15.61
N PRO A 28 1.94 2.98 -15.15
CA PRO A 28 2.06 3.23 -13.71
C PRO A 28 0.69 3.54 -13.09
N ALA A 29 0.38 2.89 -11.97
CA ALA A 29 -0.84 3.18 -11.23
C ALA A 29 -0.63 4.42 -10.38
N ASP A 30 -1.42 5.47 -10.60
CA ASP A 30 -1.31 6.74 -9.90
C ASP A 30 -2.51 6.93 -8.98
N LEU A 31 -2.26 6.74 -7.70
CA LEU A 31 -3.25 6.88 -6.63
C LEU A 31 -2.77 7.84 -5.54
N ALA A 32 -1.83 8.73 -5.91
CA ALA A 32 -1.28 9.68 -4.95
C ALA A 32 -2.39 10.59 -4.41
N ASN A 33 -2.42 10.74 -3.10
CA ASN A 33 -3.42 11.53 -2.36
C ASN A 33 -4.88 11.02 -2.51
N ALA A 34 -5.06 9.82 -3.05
CA ALA A 34 -6.41 9.28 -3.24
C ALA A 34 -7.09 8.97 -1.90
N SER A 35 -8.40 9.17 -1.85
CA SER A 35 -9.20 8.72 -0.71
C SER A 35 -9.71 7.31 -0.99
N LEU A 36 -9.16 6.35 -0.24
CA LEU A 36 -9.55 4.95 -0.34
C LEU A 36 -10.23 4.46 0.94
N ARG A 37 -10.70 5.40 1.77
CA ARG A 37 -11.26 5.11 3.08
C ARG A 37 -12.39 4.08 2.98
N GLY A 38 -12.28 3.06 3.83
CA GLY A 38 -13.33 2.07 4.01
C GLY A 38 -13.55 1.13 2.83
N LEU A 39 -12.74 1.20 1.78
CA LEU A 39 -12.88 0.29 0.64
C LEU A 39 -12.41 -1.11 1.01
N ASP A 40 -13.10 -2.11 0.50
CA ASP A 40 -12.64 -3.50 0.59
C ASP A 40 -11.77 -3.79 -0.62
N LEU A 41 -10.45 -3.79 -0.40
CA LEU A 41 -9.46 -4.06 -1.42
C LEU A 41 -8.67 -5.33 -1.11
N ALA A 42 -9.31 -6.30 -0.47
CA ALA A 42 -8.67 -7.58 -0.21
C ALA A 42 -8.15 -8.20 -1.51
N LYS A 43 -6.90 -8.65 -1.48
CA LYS A 43 -6.19 -9.28 -2.61
C LYS A 43 -5.97 -8.36 -3.81
N VAL A 44 -6.09 -7.05 -3.63
CA VAL A 44 -5.83 -6.09 -4.71
C VAL A 44 -4.34 -6.10 -5.08
N ASN A 45 -4.06 -5.99 -6.37
CA ASN A 45 -2.69 -5.85 -6.86
C ASN A 45 -2.32 -4.37 -7.03
N LEU A 46 -1.59 -3.83 -6.07
CA LEU A 46 -1.07 -2.47 -6.10
C LEU A 46 0.46 -2.46 -6.18
N ALA A 47 1.05 -3.52 -6.74
CA ALA A 47 2.51 -3.59 -6.91
C ALA A 47 2.99 -2.38 -7.71
N GLY A 48 4.00 -1.69 -7.18
CA GLY A 48 4.60 -0.52 -7.84
C GLY A 48 3.70 0.71 -7.91
N ALA A 49 2.52 0.69 -7.31
CA ALA A 49 1.60 1.83 -7.38
C ALA A 49 2.12 3.03 -6.61
N ASP A 50 1.83 4.22 -7.12
CA ASP A 50 2.07 5.45 -6.39
C ASP A 50 0.87 5.75 -5.50
N CYS A 51 1.02 5.47 -4.21
CA CYS A 51 0.00 5.72 -3.19
C CYS A 51 0.48 6.72 -2.15
N ARG A 52 1.37 7.63 -2.54
CA ARG A 52 1.88 8.64 -1.61
C ARG A 52 0.74 9.44 -1.03
N LYS A 53 0.74 9.57 0.30
CA LYS A 53 -0.25 10.34 1.06
C LYS A 53 -1.69 9.88 0.82
N ALA A 54 -1.88 8.65 0.37
CA ALA A 54 -3.23 8.09 0.22
C ALA A 54 -3.90 7.97 1.58
N ASP A 55 -5.21 8.19 1.60
CA ASP A 55 -6.02 8.00 2.79
C ASP A 55 -6.53 6.57 2.81
N LEU A 56 -5.86 5.73 3.61
CA LEU A 56 -6.17 4.30 3.73
C LEU A 56 -6.92 3.98 5.03
N ARG A 57 -7.52 4.98 5.67
CA ARG A 57 -8.22 4.76 6.94
C ARG A 57 -9.36 3.77 6.77
N GLY A 58 -9.32 2.70 7.58
CA GLY A 58 -10.34 1.66 7.54
C GLY A 58 -10.38 0.84 6.26
N THR A 59 -9.41 1.01 5.37
CA THR A 59 -9.33 0.24 4.12
C THR A 59 -8.92 -1.19 4.42
N ILE A 60 -9.57 -2.15 3.79
CA ILE A 60 -9.22 -3.56 3.92
C ILE A 60 -8.23 -3.91 2.80
N LEU A 61 -7.01 -4.25 3.20
CA LEU A 61 -5.93 -4.65 2.29
C LEU A 61 -5.44 -6.06 2.60
N ARG A 62 -6.32 -6.90 3.15
CA ARG A 62 -5.96 -8.28 3.51
C ARG A 62 -5.49 -9.03 2.26
N GLY A 63 -4.29 -9.62 2.34
CA GLY A 63 -3.72 -10.37 1.23
C GLY A 63 -3.35 -9.54 0.01
N ALA A 64 -3.35 -8.20 0.12
CA ALA A 64 -3.02 -7.33 -1.00
C ALA A 64 -1.55 -7.45 -1.40
N THR A 65 -1.25 -7.24 -2.66
CA THR A 65 0.11 -7.12 -3.17
C THR A 65 0.50 -5.65 -3.17
N LEU A 66 1.43 -5.29 -2.29
CA LEU A 66 1.94 -3.92 -2.16
C LEU A 66 3.45 -3.87 -2.42
N THR A 67 3.99 -4.86 -3.11
CA THR A 67 5.42 -4.93 -3.40
C THR A 67 5.85 -3.70 -4.19
N ASP A 68 6.93 -3.07 -3.74
CA ASP A 68 7.49 -1.88 -4.36
C ASP A 68 6.52 -0.68 -4.47
N ALA A 69 5.38 -0.73 -3.81
CA ALA A 69 4.45 0.39 -3.80
C ALA A 69 5.03 1.56 -3.01
N ASN A 70 4.75 2.76 -3.47
CA ASN A 70 5.13 3.97 -2.74
C ASN A 70 3.97 4.39 -1.85
N LEU A 71 4.10 4.10 -0.55
CA LEU A 71 3.10 4.41 0.47
C LEU A 71 3.59 5.51 1.42
N ALA A 72 4.57 6.31 0.97
CA ALA A 72 5.13 7.37 1.79
C ALA A 72 4.03 8.33 2.24
N GLY A 73 3.97 8.60 3.53
CA GLY A 73 3.00 9.53 4.11
C GLY A 73 1.55 9.05 4.12
N ALA A 74 1.29 7.80 3.72
CA ALA A 74 -0.08 7.27 3.71
C ALA A 74 -0.62 7.13 5.14
N ASN A 75 -1.94 7.27 5.29
CA ASN A 75 -2.61 7.15 6.58
C ASN A 75 -3.25 5.77 6.72
N PHE A 76 -2.73 4.99 7.67
CA PHE A 76 -3.14 3.60 7.92
C PHE A 76 -4.06 3.41 9.11
N PHE A 77 -4.69 4.50 9.59
CA PHE A 77 -5.53 4.38 10.79
C PHE A 77 -6.63 3.34 10.57
N LYS A 78 -6.62 2.30 11.41
CA LYS A 78 -7.57 1.16 11.35
C LYS A 78 -7.55 0.39 10.02
N SER A 79 -6.51 0.53 9.20
CA SER A 79 -6.36 -0.31 8.01
C SER A 79 -6.15 -1.78 8.41
N VAL A 80 -6.71 -2.68 7.63
CA VAL A 80 -6.51 -4.13 7.80
C VAL A 80 -5.45 -4.58 6.81
N LEU A 81 -4.28 -4.97 7.31
CA LEU A 81 -3.11 -5.30 6.49
C LEU A 81 -2.72 -6.77 6.55
N ASP A 82 -3.53 -7.61 7.18
CA ASP A 82 -3.19 -9.02 7.39
C ASP A 82 -2.77 -9.69 6.08
N ALA A 83 -1.59 -10.32 6.10
CA ALA A 83 -1.02 -11.05 4.95
C ALA A 83 -0.75 -10.19 3.71
N ALA A 84 -0.84 -8.86 3.77
CA ALA A 84 -0.40 -8.01 2.67
C ALA A 84 1.11 -8.15 2.47
N ASP A 85 1.56 -8.16 1.23
CA ASP A 85 2.98 -8.29 0.90
C ASP A 85 3.61 -6.90 0.75
N LEU A 86 4.53 -6.57 1.64
CA LEU A 86 5.19 -5.25 1.68
C LEU A 86 6.64 -5.27 1.20
N ALA A 87 7.08 -6.31 0.50
CA ALA A 87 8.48 -6.37 0.04
C ALA A 87 8.82 -5.15 -0.82
N GLY A 88 9.84 -4.38 -0.42
CA GLY A 88 10.28 -3.20 -1.15
C GLY A 88 9.35 -1.99 -1.09
N ALA A 89 8.23 -2.08 -0.37
CA ALA A 89 7.32 -0.95 -0.23
C ALA A 89 7.97 0.19 0.54
N ASN A 90 7.62 1.42 0.17
CA ASN A 90 8.10 2.60 0.88
C ASN A 90 7.05 3.06 1.90
N LEU A 91 7.36 2.89 3.18
CA LEU A 91 6.47 3.27 4.29
C LEU A 91 6.99 4.51 5.03
N ILE A 92 7.95 5.23 4.46
CA ILE A 92 8.53 6.40 5.13
C ILE A 92 7.43 7.44 5.36
N GLY A 93 7.33 7.94 6.59
CA GLY A 93 6.31 8.93 6.95
C GLY A 93 4.90 8.38 7.08
N ALA A 94 4.72 7.06 7.01
CA ALA A 94 3.41 6.44 7.19
C ALA A 94 2.81 6.85 8.54
N GLN A 95 1.51 7.18 8.54
CA GLN A 95 0.82 7.66 9.73
C GLN A 95 -0.07 6.57 10.31
N PHE A 96 -0.15 6.51 11.64
CA PHE A 96 -1.01 5.58 12.37
C PHE A 96 -0.75 4.11 12.02
N LEU A 97 0.50 3.81 11.67
CA LEU A 97 0.97 2.44 11.47
C LEU A 97 1.80 2.06 12.68
N ASN A 98 1.54 0.89 13.26
CA ASN A 98 2.27 0.40 14.42
C ASN A 98 2.86 -0.98 14.15
N CYS A 99 3.73 -1.44 15.07
CA CYS A 99 4.39 -2.73 14.90
C CYS A 99 3.40 -3.90 14.91
N ALA A 100 2.32 -3.81 15.68
CA ALA A 100 1.33 -4.88 15.71
C ALA A 100 0.68 -5.08 14.33
N GLN A 101 0.26 -3.98 13.68
CA GLN A 101 -0.27 -4.04 12.32
C GLN A 101 0.79 -4.55 11.34
N LEU A 102 2.00 -3.99 11.43
CA LEU A 102 3.07 -4.31 10.49
C LEU A 102 3.42 -5.79 10.54
N LYS A 103 3.48 -6.37 11.73
CA LYS A 103 3.87 -7.78 11.91
C LYS A 103 2.82 -8.77 11.40
N THR A 104 1.61 -8.34 11.07
CA THR A 104 0.61 -9.22 10.43
C THR A 104 0.87 -9.37 8.93
N THR A 105 1.74 -8.53 8.37
CA THR A 105 2.02 -8.52 6.92
C THR A 105 3.12 -9.51 6.56
N ARG A 106 3.29 -9.71 5.26
CA ARG A 106 4.41 -10.52 4.74
C ARG A 106 5.52 -9.59 4.25
N ASN A 107 6.76 -10.02 4.49
CA ASN A 107 7.97 -9.33 4.00
C ASN A 107 8.11 -7.87 4.48
N TRP A 108 7.49 -7.54 5.62
CA TRP A 108 7.55 -6.19 6.16
C TRP A 108 8.99 -5.77 6.49
N GLN A 109 9.86 -6.73 6.79
CA GLN A 109 11.28 -6.46 7.08
C GLN A 109 12.00 -5.86 5.87
N LEU A 110 11.49 -6.12 4.65
CA LEU A 110 12.06 -5.62 3.39
C LEU A 110 11.45 -4.29 2.96
N ALA A 111 10.54 -3.72 3.74
CA ALA A 111 9.97 -2.41 3.47
C ALA A 111 10.88 -1.31 4.02
N PHE A 112 10.91 -0.17 3.34
CA PHE A 112 11.58 1.03 3.85
C PHE A 112 10.70 1.65 4.92
N ARG A 113 11.24 1.83 6.13
CA ARG A 113 10.48 2.22 7.32
C ARG A 113 11.23 3.28 8.09
N ASP A 114 10.49 4.12 8.81
CA ASP A 114 11.10 5.04 9.77
C ASP A 114 11.68 4.24 10.95
N PRO A 115 12.67 4.80 11.69
CA PRO A 115 13.29 4.08 12.81
C PRO A 115 12.31 3.59 13.88
N ASP A 116 11.22 4.34 14.13
CA ASP A 116 10.21 3.94 15.11
C ASP A 116 9.38 2.73 14.65
N LEU A 117 9.46 2.36 13.38
CA LEU A 117 8.85 1.15 12.83
C LEU A 117 9.88 0.05 12.54
N ALA A 118 11.05 0.10 13.17
CA ALA A 118 12.02 -1.00 13.03
C ALA A 118 11.45 -2.32 13.55
N CYS A 119 10.66 -2.30 14.61
CA CYS A 119 9.91 -3.46 15.12
C CYS A 119 10.80 -4.68 15.39
N GLY A 120 12.06 -4.46 15.77
CA GLY A 120 13.01 -5.53 16.05
C GLY A 120 13.78 -6.04 14.85
N ALA A 121 13.63 -5.43 13.68
CA ALA A 121 14.39 -5.78 12.49
C ALA A 121 15.04 -4.53 11.90
N PRO A 122 16.28 -4.61 11.37
CA PRO A 122 16.92 -3.46 10.75
C PRO A 122 16.07 -2.93 9.59
N VAL A 123 16.01 -1.60 9.46
CA VAL A 123 15.35 -1.01 8.30
C VAL A 123 16.33 -0.97 7.12
N PRO A 124 15.88 -1.34 5.90
CA PRO A 124 16.75 -1.27 4.73
C PRO A 124 17.21 0.17 4.46
N ALA A 125 18.43 0.31 3.99
CA ALA A 125 18.94 1.59 3.55
C ALA A 125 18.28 1.94 2.20
N ARG A 126 17.77 3.17 2.11
CA ARG A 126 17.13 3.60 0.89
C ARG A 126 18.17 3.96 -0.15
N GLN A 127 18.06 3.40 -1.34
CA GLN A 127 18.90 3.77 -2.47
C GLN A 127 18.38 5.06 -3.11
N ARG A 128 19.30 5.88 -3.55
CA ARG A 128 18.97 7.11 -4.24
C ARG A 128 19.22 7.00 -5.73
#